data_6961f8cf120bca599c8bc024007b30d3
#
_entry.id   6961f8cf120bca599c8bc024007b30d3
#
_cell.length_a   1.000
_cell.length_b   1.000
_cell.length_c   1.000
_cell.angle_alpha   90.00
_cell.angle_beta   90.00
_cell.angle_gamma   90.00
#
_symmetry.space_group_name_H-M   'P 1'
#
loop_
_entity.id
_entity.type
_entity.pdbx_description
1 polymer ?
#
loop_
_entity_poly.entity_id
_entity_poly.type
_entity_poly.pdbx_seq_one_letter_code
_entity_poly.pdbx_strand_id
1 'polypeptide(L)'
;RLQEADIINNFTIDVNRAHLRAGVPVFIQTEIEPESLEEARTRVRESDGIEHVFTTSEGDLWFYARVEAQNVRQWVDSLFDGLGMSGYSVTLIDEAEWTPSIDGVEFALTCTECNNTVDNEGETTRIDGEIYHFCCPSCLARFEDRYQRLEEGV
;
A
#
# COMPACT_ATOMS: atom_id res chain seq x y z
N ARG A 1 17.28 -5.90 4.34
CA ARG A 1 17.25 -4.75 5.30
C ARG A 1 15.94 -3.94 5.17
N LEU A 2 15.65 -3.26 4.02
CA LEU A 2 14.45 -2.40 3.90
C LEU A 2 13.13 -3.19 3.84
N GLN A 3 13.13 -4.40 3.30
CA GLN A 3 11.99 -5.32 3.36
C GLN A 3 11.78 -5.90 4.76
N GLU A 4 12.87 -6.22 5.46
CA GLU A 4 12.83 -6.76 6.82
C GLU A 4 12.35 -5.71 7.83
N ALA A 5 12.48 -4.43 7.49
CA ALA A 5 12.02 -3.29 8.28
C ALA A 5 10.62 -2.79 7.86
N ASP A 6 9.89 -3.56 7.04
CA ASP A 6 8.59 -3.21 6.48
C ASP A 6 8.51 -1.85 5.74
N ILE A 7 9.69 -1.32 5.32
CA ILE A 7 9.78 -0.09 4.53
C ILE A 7 9.43 -0.36 3.07
N ILE A 8 9.82 -1.55 2.56
CA ILE A 8 9.46 -2.01 1.23
C ILE A 8 8.46 -3.15 1.35
N ASN A 9 7.21 -2.88 1.06
CA ASN A 9 6.15 -3.88 1.09
C ASN A 9 6.23 -4.84 -0.09
N ASN A 10 6.63 -4.34 -1.27
CA ASN A 10 6.62 -5.12 -2.49
C ASN A 10 7.65 -4.61 -3.52
N PHE A 11 8.04 -5.47 -4.45
CA PHE A 11 8.78 -5.11 -5.66
C PHE A 11 7.87 -5.29 -6.87
N THR A 12 7.89 -4.33 -7.77
CA THR A 12 7.16 -4.39 -9.02
C THR A 12 8.07 -4.10 -10.20
N ILE A 13 7.59 -4.40 -11.40
CA ILE A 13 8.26 -4.06 -12.65
C ILE A 13 7.41 -3.04 -13.40
N ASP A 14 8.06 -2.07 -14.01
CA ASP A 14 7.43 -1.23 -15.02
C ASP A 14 7.52 -1.93 -16.38
N VAL A 15 6.37 -2.07 -17.04
CA VAL A 15 6.27 -2.77 -18.33
C VAL A 15 5.74 -1.82 -19.38
N ASN A 16 6.44 -1.68 -20.48
CA ASN A 16 5.93 -0.94 -21.64
C ASN A 16 4.68 -1.62 -22.21
N ARG A 17 3.53 -1.13 -21.81
CA ARG A 17 2.22 -1.71 -22.13
C ARG A 17 1.73 -1.42 -23.55
N ALA A 18 2.40 -0.54 -24.30
CA ALA A 18 2.09 -0.30 -25.71
C ALA A 18 2.22 -1.58 -26.57
N HIS A 19 2.96 -2.57 -26.08
CA HIS A 19 3.14 -3.87 -26.72
C HIS A 19 2.21 -4.97 -26.20
N LEU A 20 1.32 -4.66 -25.25
CA LEU A 20 0.39 -5.60 -24.65
C LEU A 20 -1.04 -5.31 -25.11
N ARG A 21 -1.81 -6.35 -25.39
CA ARG A 21 -3.27 -6.25 -25.61
C ARG A 21 -3.96 -6.23 -24.23
N ALA A 22 -3.98 -5.08 -23.59
CA ALA A 22 -4.37 -4.97 -22.18
C ALA A 22 -5.67 -4.16 -21.96
N GLY A 23 -6.56 -4.08 -22.93
CA GLY A 23 -7.78 -3.26 -22.82
C GLY A 23 -7.49 -1.75 -22.87
N VAL A 24 -8.53 -0.94 -22.67
CA VAL A 24 -8.40 0.52 -22.59
C VAL A 24 -8.21 0.96 -21.15
N PRO A 25 -7.33 1.93 -20.91
CA PRO A 25 -7.14 2.47 -19.57
C PRO A 25 -8.29 3.39 -19.19
N VAL A 26 -8.87 3.15 -18.03
CA VAL A 26 -9.98 3.94 -17.48
C VAL A 26 -9.71 4.32 -16.04
N PHE A 27 -10.13 5.52 -15.66
CA PHE A 27 -10.21 5.95 -14.28
C PHE A 27 -11.68 6.02 -13.88
N ILE A 28 -12.03 5.30 -12.82
CA ILE A 28 -13.40 5.16 -12.35
C ILE A 28 -13.49 5.77 -10.96
N GLN A 29 -14.47 6.64 -10.78
CA GLN A 29 -14.82 7.27 -9.52
C GLN A 29 -16.20 6.78 -9.14
N THR A 30 -16.37 6.25 -7.95
CA THR A 30 -17.65 5.74 -7.46
C THR A 30 -18.05 6.45 -6.18
N GLU A 31 -19.35 6.62 -6.00
CA GLU A 31 -19.98 7.11 -4.77
C GLU A 31 -20.59 5.90 -4.05
N ILE A 32 -19.94 5.44 -3.00
CA ILE A 32 -20.29 4.21 -2.27
C ILE A 32 -21.00 4.54 -0.97
N GLU A 33 -22.08 3.80 -0.66
CA GLU A 33 -22.67 3.89 0.67
C GLU A 33 -21.72 3.35 1.73
N PRO A 34 -21.60 4.02 2.90
CA PRO A 34 -20.61 3.68 3.92
C PRO A 34 -20.63 2.21 4.35
N GLU A 35 -21.80 1.60 4.38
CA GLU A 35 -21.98 0.20 4.78
C GLU A 35 -21.41 -0.78 3.75
N SER A 36 -21.30 -0.37 2.49
CA SER A 36 -20.82 -1.18 1.37
C SER A 36 -19.34 -0.99 1.06
N LEU A 37 -18.68 0.00 1.66
CA LEU A 37 -17.32 0.41 1.31
C LEU A 37 -16.28 -0.71 1.43
N GLU A 38 -16.27 -1.45 2.53
CA GLU A 38 -15.28 -2.51 2.74
C GLU A 38 -15.46 -3.69 1.79
N GLU A 39 -16.71 -4.05 1.50
CA GLU A 39 -16.99 -5.11 0.53
C GLU A 39 -16.65 -4.64 -0.89
N ALA A 40 -17.01 -3.42 -1.25
CA ALA A 40 -16.68 -2.82 -2.54
C ALA A 40 -15.14 -2.78 -2.74
N ARG A 41 -14.39 -2.34 -1.73
CA ARG A 41 -12.93 -2.29 -1.75
C ARG A 41 -12.30 -3.66 -1.95
N THR A 42 -12.83 -4.68 -1.30
CA THR A 42 -12.37 -6.06 -1.45
C THR A 42 -12.61 -6.57 -2.86
N ARG A 43 -13.82 -6.42 -3.40
CA ARG A 43 -14.15 -6.84 -4.77
C ARG A 43 -13.31 -6.13 -5.83
N VAL A 44 -13.10 -4.82 -5.66
CA VAL A 44 -12.23 -4.04 -6.55
C VAL A 44 -10.80 -4.58 -6.52
N ARG A 45 -10.23 -4.84 -5.36
CA ARG A 45 -8.86 -5.37 -5.23
C ARG A 45 -8.66 -6.76 -5.81
N GLU A 46 -9.69 -7.60 -5.77
CA GLU A 46 -9.66 -8.98 -6.26
C GLU A 46 -10.00 -9.07 -7.75
N SER A 47 -10.46 -7.98 -8.38
CA SER A 47 -10.85 -7.98 -9.78
C SER A 47 -9.66 -7.83 -10.71
N ASP A 48 -9.68 -8.63 -11.79
CA ASP A 48 -8.66 -8.55 -12.84
C ASP A 48 -8.70 -7.20 -13.57
N GLY A 49 -7.53 -6.71 -13.96
CA GLY A 49 -7.36 -5.48 -14.71
C GLY A 49 -7.30 -4.21 -13.85
N ILE A 50 -7.50 -4.29 -12.54
CA ILE A 50 -7.33 -3.16 -11.63
C ILE A 50 -5.87 -3.02 -11.23
N GLU A 51 -5.33 -1.81 -11.37
CA GLU A 51 -3.91 -1.50 -11.13
C GLU A 51 -3.71 -0.63 -9.90
N HIS A 52 -4.62 0.30 -9.63
CA HIS A 52 -4.57 1.22 -8.50
C HIS A 52 -5.95 1.40 -7.89
N VAL A 53 -6.01 1.45 -6.57
CA VAL A 53 -7.24 1.67 -5.79
C VAL A 53 -7.00 2.76 -4.78
N PHE A 54 -7.89 3.74 -4.73
CA PHE A 54 -7.87 4.86 -3.81
C PHE A 54 -9.17 4.88 -3.00
N THR A 55 -9.07 5.04 -1.70
CA THR A 55 -10.21 5.37 -0.85
C THR A 55 -10.08 6.84 -0.47
N THR A 56 -11.08 7.65 -0.78
CA THR A 56 -11.07 9.07 -0.48
C THR A 56 -11.38 9.33 1.00
N SER A 57 -11.08 10.54 1.47
CA SER A 57 -11.44 10.96 2.84
C SER A 57 -12.95 11.07 3.06
N GLU A 58 -13.73 11.15 1.99
CA GLU A 58 -15.19 11.22 1.99
C GLU A 58 -15.84 9.83 2.02
N GLY A 59 -15.02 8.77 1.86
CA GLY A 59 -15.48 7.39 1.85
C GLY A 59 -15.77 6.82 0.47
N ASP A 60 -15.43 7.56 -0.59
CA ASP A 60 -15.59 7.07 -1.96
C ASP A 60 -14.45 6.16 -2.39
N LEU A 61 -14.71 5.32 -3.37
CA LEU A 61 -13.75 4.41 -3.95
C LEU A 61 -13.42 4.81 -5.38
N TRP A 62 -12.16 5.14 -5.64
CA TRP A 62 -11.67 5.47 -6.97
C TRP A 62 -10.62 4.47 -7.39
N PHE A 63 -10.58 4.11 -8.66
CA PHE A 63 -9.60 3.14 -9.14
C PHE A 63 -9.25 3.31 -10.62
N TYR A 64 -8.03 2.94 -10.93
CA TYR A 64 -7.52 2.87 -12.29
C TYR A 64 -7.50 1.41 -12.75
N ALA A 65 -8.06 1.15 -13.93
CA ALA A 65 -8.20 -0.18 -14.47
C ALA A 65 -7.96 -0.21 -15.99
N ARG A 66 -7.71 -1.42 -16.52
CA ARG A 66 -7.72 -1.70 -17.94
C ARG A 66 -8.84 -2.68 -18.24
N VAL A 67 -9.78 -2.23 -19.04
CA VAL A 67 -10.97 -2.99 -19.36
C VAL A 67 -11.22 -3.05 -20.87
N GLU A 68 -11.94 -4.05 -21.33
CA GLU A 68 -12.37 -4.11 -22.74
C GLU A 68 -13.31 -2.95 -23.06
N ALA A 69 -12.96 -2.13 -24.06
CA ALA A 69 -13.66 -0.89 -24.41
C ALA A 69 -15.17 -1.05 -24.61
N GLN A 70 -15.59 -2.22 -25.06
CA GLN A 70 -17.00 -2.51 -25.37
C GLN A 70 -17.85 -2.83 -24.14
N ASN A 71 -17.23 -3.14 -22.99
CA ASN A 71 -17.89 -3.72 -21.82
C ASN A 71 -17.70 -2.92 -20.52
N VAL A 72 -17.15 -1.69 -20.57
CA VAL A 72 -16.82 -0.92 -19.35
C VAL A 72 -18.01 -0.78 -18.41
N ARG A 73 -19.17 -0.37 -18.93
CA ARG A 73 -20.38 -0.19 -18.10
C ARG A 73 -20.81 -1.51 -17.46
N GLN A 74 -20.94 -2.56 -18.26
CA GLN A 74 -21.39 -3.86 -17.77
C GLN A 74 -20.40 -4.43 -16.75
N TRP A 75 -19.10 -4.20 -16.95
CA TRP A 75 -18.07 -4.62 -16.03
C TRP A 75 -18.18 -3.89 -14.70
N VAL A 76 -18.36 -2.55 -14.71
CA VAL A 76 -18.58 -1.77 -13.47
C VAL A 76 -19.85 -2.21 -12.77
N ASP A 77 -20.97 -2.34 -13.51
CA ASP A 77 -22.24 -2.79 -12.93
C ASP A 77 -22.10 -4.18 -12.27
N SER A 78 -21.36 -5.11 -12.88
CA SER A 78 -21.11 -6.42 -12.29
C SER A 78 -20.20 -6.41 -11.07
N LEU A 79 -19.25 -5.48 -11.02
CA LEU A 79 -18.31 -5.34 -9.91
C LEU A 79 -19.02 -4.88 -8.62
N PHE A 80 -20.04 -4.03 -8.78
CA PHE A 80 -20.79 -3.46 -7.66
C PHE A 80 -22.21 -4.05 -7.52
N ASP A 81 -22.50 -5.16 -8.20
CA ASP A 81 -23.81 -5.81 -8.09
C ASP A 81 -24.16 -6.17 -6.65
N GLY A 82 -25.33 -5.70 -6.19
CA GLY A 82 -25.82 -5.90 -4.84
C GLY A 82 -25.16 -5.02 -3.76
N LEU A 83 -24.29 -4.08 -4.13
CA LEU A 83 -23.72 -3.10 -3.21
C LEU A 83 -24.43 -1.77 -3.30
N GLY A 84 -24.47 -1.02 -2.19
CA GLY A 84 -24.96 0.35 -2.14
C GLY A 84 -24.01 1.30 -2.85
N MET A 85 -24.35 1.65 -4.09
CA MET A 85 -23.60 2.64 -4.89
C MET A 85 -24.62 3.63 -5.46
N SER A 86 -24.44 4.92 -5.18
CA SER A 86 -25.34 5.98 -5.64
C SER A 86 -25.00 6.45 -7.05
N GLY A 87 -23.76 6.30 -7.49
CA GLY A 87 -23.33 6.67 -8.83
C GLY A 87 -21.87 6.34 -9.11
N TYR A 88 -21.50 6.45 -10.38
CA TYR A 88 -20.12 6.38 -10.81
C TYR A 88 -19.86 7.20 -12.07
N SER A 89 -18.60 7.58 -12.26
CA SER A 89 -18.12 8.16 -13.51
C SER A 89 -16.95 7.36 -14.07
N VAL A 90 -16.84 7.33 -15.40
CA VAL A 90 -15.74 6.65 -16.10
C VAL A 90 -15.04 7.66 -17.00
N THR A 91 -13.75 7.83 -16.81
CA THR A 91 -12.89 8.67 -17.64
C THR A 91 -11.91 7.78 -18.39
N LEU A 92 -11.87 7.91 -19.72
CA LEU A 92 -10.81 7.30 -20.53
C LEU A 92 -9.51 8.03 -20.28
N ILE A 93 -8.45 7.28 -20.05
CA ILE A 93 -7.11 7.83 -19.85
C ILE A 93 -6.31 7.63 -21.15
N ASP A 94 -5.78 8.70 -21.67
CA ASP A 94 -4.94 8.66 -22.86
C ASP A 94 -3.52 8.21 -22.48
N GLU A 95 -2.94 8.85 -21.48
CA GLU A 95 -1.60 8.55 -20.98
C GLU A 95 -1.58 8.55 -19.45
N ALA A 96 -0.90 7.59 -18.86
CA ALA A 96 -0.65 7.53 -17.42
C ALA A 96 0.85 7.33 -17.20
N GLU A 97 1.47 8.26 -16.49
CA GLU A 97 2.85 8.21 -16.07
C GLU A 97 2.91 8.02 -14.55
N TRP A 98 3.69 7.06 -14.12
CA TRP A 98 3.94 6.80 -12.71
C TRP A 98 5.41 7.04 -12.39
N THR A 99 5.69 8.08 -11.64
CA THR A 99 7.05 8.45 -11.20
C THR A 99 7.15 8.35 -9.68
N PRO A 100 7.32 7.14 -9.14
CA PRO A 100 7.50 6.99 -7.71
C PRO A 100 8.78 7.69 -7.28
N SER A 101 8.70 8.54 -6.26
CA SER A 101 9.85 9.20 -5.64
C SER A 101 9.79 9.03 -4.14
N ILE A 102 10.94 8.80 -3.55
CA ILE A 102 11.17 8.84 -2.10
C ILE A 102 11.94 10.11 -1.70
N ASP A 103 12.13 11.04 -2.62
CA ASP A 103 12.82 12.30 -2.35
C ASP A 103 12.04 13.12 -1.33
N GLY A 104 12.71 13.57 -0.28
CA GLY A 104 12.10 14.33 0.82
C GLY A 104 11.30 13.48 1.82
N VAL A 105 11.32 12.16 1.71
CA VAL A 105 10.79 11.27 2.74
C VAL A 105 11.90 11.01 3.77
N GLU A 106 11.71 11.52 4.98
CA GLU A 106 12.53 11.10 6.12
C GLU A 106 11.96 9.77 6.64
N PHE A 107 12.81 8.75 6.73
CA PHE A 107 12.42 7.51 7.38
C PHE A 107 12.21 7.79 8.87
N ALA A 108 10.96 7.79 9.30
CA ALA A 108 10.58 8.07 10.69
C ALA A 108 10.75 6.83 11.61
N LEU A 109 11.82 6.04 11.41
CA LEU A 109 12.15 4.96 12.32
C LEU A 109 12.60 5.56 13.66
N THR A 110 11.99 5.08 14.73
CA THR A 110 12.27 5.54 16.08
C THR A 110 13.07 4.49 16.84
N CYS A 111 14.11 4.91 17.52
CA CYS A 111 14.93 4.04 18.36
C CYS A 111 14.08 3.46 19.50
N THR A 112 14.02 2.15 19.59
CA THR A 112 13.27 1.43 20.63
C THR A 112 13.76 1.73 22.04
N GLU A 113 15.04 2.13 22.19
CA GLU A 113 15.65 2.36 23.49
C GLU A 113 15.52 3.82 23.96
N CYS A 114 15.68 4.80 23.07
CA CYS A 114 15.78 6.22 23.49
C CYS A 114 14.81 7.16 22.74
N ASN A 115 13.97 6.65 21.86
CA ASN A 115 13.01 7.39 21.02
C ASN A 115 13.61 8.42 20.05
N ASN A 116 14.93 8.44 19.86
CA ASN A 116 15.55 9.27 18.83
C ASN A 116 15.27 8.70 17.43
N THR A 117 15.31 9.55 16.42
CA THR A 117 15.26 9.12 15.03
C THR A 117 16.43 8.18 14.71
N VAL A 118 16.13 7.11 13.99
CA VAL A 118 17.13 6.17 13.47
C VAL A 118 17.51 6.63 12.07
N ASP A 119 18.76 6.93 11.86
CA ASP A 119 19.32 7.31 10.56
C ASP A 119 20.00 6.13 9.84
N ASN A 120 20.78 6.42 8.82
CA ASN A 120 21.51 5.42 8.03
C ASN A 120 22.65 4.70 8.79
N GLU A 121 23.04 5.20 9.95
CA GLU A 121 24.04 4.59 10.85
C GLU A 121 23.37 3.74 11.94
N GLY A 122 22.05 3.66 11.94
CA GLY A 122 21.28 2.90 12.91
C GLY A 122 21.47 1.38 12.80
N GLU A 123 21.21 0.71 13.92
CA GLU A 123 21.28 -0.75 14.07
C GLU A 123 19.88 -1.36 14.10
N THR A 124 19.79 -2.63 13.72
CA THR A 124 18.53 -3.37 13.73
C THR A 124 18.77 -4.78 14.25
N THR A 125 17.91 -5.25 15.14
CA THR A 125 17.91 -6.64 15.60
C THR A 125 16.52 -7.27 15.46
N ARG A 126 16.47 -8.60 15.43
CA ARG A 126 15.22 -9.36 15.41
C ARG A 126 15.17 -10.29 16.62
N ILE A 127 14.13 -10.14 17.44
CA ILE A 127 13.88 -10.96 18.63
C ILE A 127 12.43 -11.44 18.58
N ASP A 128 12.20 -12.74 18.74
CA ASP A 128 10.89 -13.38 18.71
C ASP A 128 10.04 -13.11 17.45
N GLY A 129 10.73 -12.85 16.33
CA GLY A 129 10.07 -12.52 15.06
C GLY A 129 9.78 -11.03 14.86
N GLU A 130 9.88 -10.21 15.89
CA GLU A 130 9.73 -8.75 15.82
C GLU A 130 11.05 -8.04 15.51
N ILE A 131 10.96 -6.92 14.80
CA ILE A 131 12.11 -6.12 14.37
C ILE A 131 12.20 -4.88 15.25
N TYR A 132 13.37 -4.64 15.82
CA TYR A 132 13.67 -3.51 16.67
C TYR A 132 14.76 -2.63 16.03
N HIS A 133 14.55 -1.32 16.04
CA HIS A 133 15.45 -0.34 15.45
C HIS A 133 16.13 0.50 16.53
N PHE A 134 17.41 0.82 16.34
CA PHE A 134 18.23 1.58 17.28
C PHE A 134 19.03 2.66 16.54
N CYS A 135 19.13 3.84 17.13
CA CYS A 135 19.89 4.94 16.55
C CYS A 135 21.43 4.74 16.62
N CYS A 136 21.89 3.83 17.46
CA CYS A 136 23.32 3.53 17.60
C CYS A 136 23.56 2.16 18.27
N PRO A 137 24.78 1.58 18.12
CA PRO A 137 25.16 0.30 18.77
C PRO A 137 24.99 0.28 20.28
N SER A 138 25.16 1.43 20.95
CA SER A 138 25.00 1.51 22.41
C SER A 138 23.55 1.34 22.85
N CYS A 139 22.59 1.77 22.04
CA CYS A 139 21.17 1.56 22.32
C CYS A 139 20.78 0.09 22.08
N LEU A 140 21.29 -0.53 21.03
CA LEU A 140 21.15 -1.95 20.79
C LEU A 140 21.67 -2.79 21.96
N ALA A 141 22.91 -2.56 22.37
CA ALA A 141 23.52 -3.30 23.47
C ALA A 141 22.74 -3.19 24.79
N ARG A 142 22.26 -1.97 25.14
CA ARG A 142 21.41 -1.79 26.33
C ARG A 142 20.09 -2.52 26.26
N PHE A 143 19.48 -2.55 25.08
CA PHE A 143 18.24 -3.25 24.87
C PHE A 143 18.44 -4.77 25.00
N GLU A 144 19.46 -5.34 24.37
CA GLU A 144 19.81 -6.75 24.45
C GLU A 144 20.13 -7.18 25.88
N ASP A 145 20.93 -6.41 26.62
CA ASP A 145 21.22 -6.64 28.03
C ASP A 145 19.95 -6.69 28.89
N ARG A 146 19.01 -5.78 28.64
CA ARG A 146 17.74 -5.76 29.38
C ARG A 146 16.86 -6.94 28.99
N TYR A 147 16.80 -7.29 27.72
CA TYR A 147 16.02 -8.41 27.22
C TYR A 147 16.50 -9.74 27.81
N GLN A 148 17.82 -9.99 27.82
CA GLN A 148 18.41 -11.18 28.42
C GLN A 148 18.09 -11.31 29.90
N ARG A 149 18.14 -10.23 30.67
CA ARG A 149 17.75 -10.25 32.10
C ARG A 149 16.28 -10.62 32.30
N LEU A 150 15.41 -10.18 31.40
CA LEU A 150 13.98 -10.54 31.47
C LEU A 150 13.75 -12.01 31.15
N GLU A 151 14.49 -12.60 30.19
CA GLU A 151 14.44 -14.02 29.88
C GLU A 151 15.01 -14.88 31.02
N GLU A 152 16.06 -14.41 31.69
CA GLU A 152 16.67 -15.12 32.83
C GLU A 152 15.84 -15.01 34.12
N GLY A 153 14.78 -14.22 34.14
CA GLY A 153 13.84 -14.13 35.26
C GLY A 153 14.36 -13.38 36.47
N VAL A 154 15.31 -12.47 36.27
CA VAL A 154 15.92 -11.63 37.35
C VAL A 154 15.40 -10.21 37.28
#